data_48cfedaf69cf68a69c549fb6479b7236
#
_entry.id   48cfedaf69cf68a69c549fb6479b7236
#
_cell.length_a   1.000
_cell.length_b   1.000
_cell.length_c   1.000
_cell.angle_alpha   90.00
_cell.angle_beta   90.00
_cell.angle_gamma   90.00
#
_symmetry.space_group_name_H-M   'P 1'
#
loop_
_entity.id
_entity.type
_entity.pdbx_description
1 polymer ?
#
loop_
_entity_poly.entity_id
_entity_poly.type
_entity_poly.pdbx_seq_one_letter_code
_entity_poly.pdbx_strand_id
1 'polypeptide(L)'
;MAVCMSLSLKTTMYDINTLSALKKHWLLRNSNIPRRFLGLEPQDLVDRAGSFPDEVTTWIDDCVNGQVIKQVGHIGVNGVGLLFDGGPGIGKTTHAVVAAMEFVRRLPNNDADAAKVLGMSASDFGIGARPIYYMTYPEFLSKKKSTFDADFDDKKQAVYEIDGFHGRSKFDWLNVRILVIDDLGKEYGSKYDDTSFDEILRLRYDKALPTIVTTNVGLENWEAVYKEAMASFAHEAFVRVPIVGADLRAAQ
;
A
#
# COMPACT_ATOMS: atom_id res chain seq x y z
N MET A 1 -33.51 27.22 -18.62
CA MET A 1 -32.90 26.14 -19.37
C MET A 1 -31.46 26.00 -18.90
N ALA A 2 -31.21 25.09 -17.98
CA ALA A 2 -29.88 24.78 -17.46
C ALA A 2 -29.40 23.52 -18.18
N VAL A 3 -28.37 23.67 -19.00
CA VAL A 3 -27.73 22.56 -19.70
C VAL A 3 -26.83 21.84 -18.70
N CYS A 4 -27.28 20.67 -18.28
CA CYS A 4 -26.50 19.73 -17.49
C CYS A 4 -25.47 19.10 -18.43
N MET A 5 -24.21 19.59 -18.40
CA MET A 5 -23.10 18.92 -19.05
C MET A 5 -22.69 17.72 -18.19
N SER A 6 -23.14 16.53 -18.59
CA SER A 6 -22.61 15.29 -18.07
C SER A 6 -21.18 15.14 -18.58
N LEU A 7 -20.21 15.34 -17.71
CA LEU A 7 -18.83 14.92 -17.93
C LEU A 7 -18.81 13.39 -17.91
N SER A 8 -18.90 12.77 -19.06
CA SER A 8 -18.58 11.37 -19.26
C SER A 8 -17.08 11.21 -19.03
N LEU A 9 -16.71 10.79 -17.84
CA LEU A 9 -15.39 10.22 -17.55
C LEU A 9 -15.28 8.94 -18.38
N LYS A 10 -14.71 9.04 -19.56
CA LYS A 10 -14.21 7.87 -20.30
C LYS A 10 -13.08 7.29 -19.46
N THR A 11 -13.39 6.31 -18.61
CA THR A 11 -12.41 5.44 -17.97
C THR A 11 -11.67 4.71 -19.07
N THR A 12 -10.46 5.16 -19.37
CA THR A 12 -9.59 4.50 -20.34
C THR A 12 -9.17 3.19 -19.68
N MET A 13 -9.67 2.06 -20.16
CA MET A 13 -9.20 0.73 -19.76
C MET A 13 -7.70 0.66 -20.07
N TYR A 14 -6.90 0.60 -19.03
CA TYR A 14 -5.46 0.39 -19.17
C TYR A 14 -5.19 -1.10 -19.32
N ASP A 15 -5.26 -1.61 -20.54
CA ASP A 15 -4.76 -2.95 -20.83
C ASP A 15 -3.28 -3.04 -20.39
N ILE A 16 -2.95 -4.08 -19.62
CA ILE A 16 -1.57 -4.37 -19.20
C ILE A 16 -0.60 -4.37 -20.38
N ASN A 17 -1.09 -4.64 -21.58
CA ASN A 17 -0.31 -4.59 -22.81
C ASN A 17 0.08 -3.17 -23.25
N THR A 18 -0.62 -2.15 -22.78
CA THR A 18 -0.31 -0.73 -23.09
C THR A 18 0.71 -0.13 -22.13
N LEU A 19 1.00 -0.80 -21.01
CA LEU A 19 2.00 -0.34 -20.03
C LEU A 19 3.42 -0.41 -20.63
N SER A 20 4.28 0.50 -20.20
CA SER A 20 5.70 0.43 -20.52
C SER A 20 6.30 -0.90 -20.03
N ALA A 21 7.37 -1.38 -20.69
CA ALA A 21 8.06 -2.60 -20.31
C ALA A 21 8.54 -2.56 -18.86
N LEU A 22 8.93 -1.38 -18.37
CA LEU A 22 9.39 -1.15 -17.01
C LEU A 22 8.25 -1.34 -16.00
N LYS A 23 7.09 -0.71 -16.20
CA LYS A 23 5.92 -0.86 -15.33
C LYS A 23 5.42 -2.32 -15.29
N LYS A 24 5.41 -3.00 -16.45
CA LYS A 24 5.11 -4.43 -16.51
C LYS A 24 6.07 -5.25 -15.65
N HIS A 25 7.36 -4.96 -15.76
CA HIS A 25 8.37 -5.67 -14.97
C HIS A 25 8.15 -5.47 -13.46
N TRP A 26 7.90 -4.24 -13.03
CA TRP A 26 7.62 -3.94 -11.63
C TRP A 26 6.40 -4.70 -11.09
N LEU A 27 5.31 -4.71 -11.85
CA LEU A 27 4.08 -5.42 -11.43
C LEU A 27 4.27 -6.94 -11.42
N LEU A 28 4.90 -7.51 -12.45
CA LEU A 28 4.96 -8.96 -12.63
C LEU A 28 6.11 -9.63 -11.86
N ARG A 29 7.17 -8.90 -11.52
CA ARG A 29 8.40 -9.47 -10.95
C ARG A 29 8.78 -8.91 -9.58
N ASN A 30 8.54 -7.64 -9.35
CA ASN A 30 9.07 -6.95 -8.16
C ASN A 30 8.03 -6.69 -7.07
N SER A 31 6.74 -6.72 -7.38
CA SER A 31 5.67 -6.34 -6.46
C SER A 31 5.30 -7.40 -5.42
N ASN A 32 5.68 -8.64 -5.61
CA ASN A 32 5.26 -9.80 -4.82
C ASN A 32 3.72 -10.00 -4.77
N ILE A 33 2.98 -9.40 -5.70
CA ILE A 33 1.52 -9.57 -5.78
C ILE A 33 1.20 -11.00 -6.22
N PRO A 34 0.29 -11.70 -5.51
CA PRO A 34 -0.15 -13.03 -5.91
C PRO A 34 -0.74 -13.04 -7.33
N ARG A 35 -0.35 -14.03 -8.13
CA ARG A 35 -0.71 -14.11 -9.56
C ARG A 35 -2.21 -13.97 -9.85
N ARG A 36 -3.08 -14.43 -8.94
CA ARG A 36 -4.54 -14.34 -9.09
C ARG A 36 -5.08 -12.91 -9.14
N PHE A 37 -4.31 -11.91 -8.69
CA PHE A 37 -4.70 -10.50 -8.71
C PHE A 37 -4.05 -9.73 -9.88
N LEU A 38 -3.01 -10.28 -10.50
CA LEU A 38 -2.33 -9.60 -11.60
C LEU A 38 -3.29 -9.42 -12.77
N GLY A 39 -3.36 -8.20 -13.28
CA GLY A 39 -4.24 -7.83 -14.37
C GLY A 39 -5.63 -7.32 -13.94
N LEU A 40 -6.00 -7.40 -12.66
CA LEU A 40 -7.22 -6.77 -12.17
C LEU A 40 -7.14 -5.25 -12.26
N GLU A 41 -8.27 -4.64 -12.58
CA GLU A 41 -8.46 -3.20 -12.73
C GLU A 41 -9.59 -2.69 -11.84
N PRO A 42 -9.69 -1.37 -11.60
CA PRO A 42 -10.82 -0.79 -10.87
C PRO A 42 -12.19 -1.21 -11.41
N GLN A 43 -12.31 -1.38 -12.74
CA GLN A 43 -13.56 -1.81 -13.37
C GLN A 43 -13.97 -3.23 -12.92
N ASP A 44 -13.02 -4.14 -12.74
CA ASP A 44 -13.33 -5.49 -12.23
C ASP A 44 -13.97 -5.46 -10.84
N LEU A 45 -13.62 -4.44 -10.03
CA LEU A 45 -14.23 -4.24 -8.72
C LEU A 45 -15.62 -3.62 -8.82
N VAL A 46 -15.82 -2.67 -9.73
CA VAL A 46 -17.15 -2.13 -10.03
C VAL A 46 -18.09 -3.26 -10.47
N ASP A 47 -17.64 -4.14 -11.35
CA ASP A 47 -18.44 -5.24 -11.89
C ASP A 47 -18.78 -6.30 -10.83
N ARG A 48 -17.88 -6.54 -9.87
CA ARG A 48 -18.02 -7.60 -8.86
C ARG A 48 -18.58 -7.12 -7.52
N ALA A 49 -18.21 -5.93 -7.10
CA ALA A 49 -18.51 -5.36 -5.79
C ALA A 49 -19.36 -4.07 -5.85
N GLY A 50 -19.72 -3.63 -7.06
CA GLY A 50 -20.58 -2.48 -7.30
C GLY A 50 -19.88 -1.12 -7.27
N SER A 51 -18.63 -1.02 -6.77
CA SER A 51 -17.88 0.23 -6.77
C SER A 51 -16.38 0.04 -6.58
N PHE A 52 -15.61 0.99 -7.08
CA PHE A 52 -14.26 1.28 -6.62
C PHE A 52 -14.32 2.64 -5.90
N PRO A 53 -13.98 2.72 -4.60
CA PRO A 53 -14.24 3.91 -3.80
C PRO A 53 -13.51 5.16 -4.33
N ASP A 54 -14.19 6.31 -4.36
CA ASP A 54 -13.64 7.58 -4.83
C ASP A 54 -12.47 8.06 -3.96
N GLU A 55 -12.51 7.76 -2.66
CA GLU A 55 -11.42 8.07 -1.72
C GLU A 55 -10.12 7.38 -2.11
N VAL A 56 -10.22 6.14 -2.62
CA VAL A 56 -9.06 5.39 -3.12
C VAL A 56 -8.50 6.04 -4.38
N THR A 57 -9.37 6.45 -5.30
CA THR A 57 -8.96 7.14 -6.51
C THR A 57 -8.25 8.46 -6.20
N THR A 58 -8.83 9.27 -5.32
CA THR A 58 -8.23 10.52 -4.85
C THR A 58 -6.87 10.29 -4.19
N TRP A 59 -6.77 9.29 -3.31
CA TRP A 59 -5.52 8.94 -2.65
C TRP A 59 -4.42 8.51 -3.67
N ILE A 60 -4.79 7.74 -4.71
CA ILE A 60 -3.85 7.35 -5.77
C ILE A 60 -3.34 8.59 -6.51
N ASP A 61 -4.23 9.52 -6.86
CA ASP A 61 -3.88 10.75 -7.58
C ASP A 61 -2.96 11.63 -6.71
N ASP A 62 -3.23 11.74 -5.43
CA ASP A 62 -2.36 12.43 -4.46
C ASP A 62 -0.97 11.78 -4.39
N CYS A 63 -0.91 10.44 -4.38
CA CYS A 63 0.35 9.70 -4.42
C CYS A 63 1.16 10.00 -5.67
N VAL A 64 0.53 9.98 -6.84
CA VAL A 64 1.18 10.22 -8.13
C VAL A 64 1.64 11.67 -8.27
N ASN A 65 0.88 12.61 -7.73
CA ASN A 65 1.20 14.03 -7.75
C ASN A 65 2.21 14.46 -6.66
N GLY A 66 2.72 13.51 -5.86
CA GLY A 66 3.65 13.79 -4.77
C GLY A 66 2.99 14.47 -3.56
N GLN A 67 1.67 14.47 -3.50
CA GLN A 67 0.85 15.05 -2.44
C GLN A 67 0.25 13.96 -1.55
N VAL A 68 0.98 12.90 -1.27
CA VAL A 68 0.53 11.82 -0.36
C VAL A 68 0.47 12.33 1.05
N ILE A 69 -0.50 13.25 1.34
CA ILE A 69 -0.16 14.11 2.42
C ILE A 69 -1.41 14.71 2.94
N LYS A 70 -1.78 14.24 4.09
CA LYS A 70 -2.47 15.11 5.01
C LYS A 70 -1.46 16.15 5.49
N GLN A 71 -1.58 17.41 5.07
CA GLN A 71 -0.90 18.49 5.76
C GLN A 71 -1.45 18.56 7.18
N VAL A 72 -0.77 17.95 8.10
CA VAL A 72 -1.00 18.20 9.53
C VAL A 72 -0.24 19.48 9.84
N GLY A 73 -0.97 20.59 9.92
CA GLY A 73 -0.57 21.94 10.28
C GLY A 73 0.93 22.24 10.18
N HIS A 74 1.36 22.95 9.17
CA HIS A 74 2.71 23.48 8.98
C HIS A 74 3.82 22.50 8.58
N ILE A 75 4.15 22.45 7.30
CA ILE A 75 5.44 22.04 6.77
C ILE A 75 5.79 20.55 7.04
N GLY A 76 5.02 19.62 6.54
CA GLY A 76 5.40 18.21 6.56
C GLY A 76 4.57 17.38 5.61
N VAL A 77 5.26 16.49 4.91
CA VAL A 77 4.66 15.48 4.03
C VAL A 77 4.67 14.17 4.78
N ASN A 78 3.52 13.66 5.16
CA ASN A 78 3.40 12.41 5.91
C ASN A 78 2.90 11.27 5.00
N GLY A 79 3.30 10.04 5.27
CA GLY A 79 2.91 8.86 4.48
C GLY A 79 1.52 8.32 4.81
N VAL A 80 0.47 9.15 4.63
CA VAL A 80 -0.91 8.67 4.85
C VAL A 80 -1.23 7.52 3.90
N GLY A 81 -1.63 6.38 4.48
CA GLY A 81 -1.97 5.16 3.77
C GLY A 81 -3.47 4.94 3.58
N LEU A 82 -3.83 3.73 3.19
CA LEU A 82 -5.22 3.26 3.11
C LEU A 82 -5.45 2.15 4.13
N LEU A 83 -6.60 2.17 4.80
CA LEU A 83 -7.06 1.09 5.66
C LEU A 83 -8.37 0.52 5.11
N PHE A 84 -8.32 -0.69 4.56
CA PHE A 84 -9.49 -1.45 4.15
C PHE A 84 -9.95 -2.34 5.30
N ASP A 85 -11.07 -2.02 5.92
CA ASP A 85 -11.67 -2.81 6.99
C ASP A 85 -13.05 -3.35 6.61
N GLY A 86 -13.48 -4.42 7.29
CA GLY A 86 -14.78 -5.06 7.05
C GLY A 86 -14.74 -6.56 7.22
N GLY A 87 -15.87 -7.24 7.01
CA GLY A 87 -16.03 -8.68 7.20
C GLY A 87 -15.09 -9.53 6.35
N PRO A 88 -14.95 -10.82 6.65
CA PRO A 88 -14.18 -11.74 5.81
C PRO A 88 -14.85 -11.96 4.44
N GLY A 89 -14.03 -12.23 3.41
CA GLY A 89 -14.52 -12.62 2.07
C GLY A 89 -15.07 -11.52 1.18
N ILE A 90 -15.22 -10.28 1.66
CA ILE A 90 -15.86 -9.17 0.93
C ILE A 90 -14.94 -8.44 -0.06
N GLY A 91 -13.71 -8.91 -0.28
CA GLY A 91 -12.82 -8.35 -1.32
C GLY A 91 -11.81 -7.31 -0.88
N LYS A 92 -11.57 -7.08 0.43
CA LYS A 92 -10.58 -6.11 0.95
C LYS A 92 -9.19 -6.24 0.31
N THR A 93 -8.64 -7.46 0.30
CA THR A 93 -7.35 -7.75 -0.35
C THR A 93 -7.37 -7.35 -1.82
N THR A 94 -8.47 -7.61 -2.53
CA THR A 94 -8.59 -7.24 -3.95
C THR A 94 -8.55 -5.73 -4.13
N HIS A 95 -9.28 -4.96 -3.31
CA HIS A 95 -9.25 -3.49 -3.34
C HIS A 95 -7.84 -2.95 -3.05
N ALA A 96 -7.18 -3.47 -2.02
CA ALA A 96 -5.82 -3.06 -1.64
C ALA A 96 -4.81 -3.29 -2.77
N VAL A 97 -4.86 -4.46 -3.39
CA VAL A 97 -3.95 -4.82 -4.49
C VAL A 97 -4.25 -4.02 -5.75
N VAL A 98 -5.53 -3.83 -6.10
CA VAL A 98 -5.91 -3.00 -7.25
C VAL A 98 -5.47 -1.55 -7.04
N ALA A 99 -5.65 -0.98 -5.84
CA ALA A 99 -5.16 0.37 -5.52
C ALA A 99 -3.64 0.49 -5.71
N ALA A 100 -2.86 -0.47 -5.21
CA ALA A 100 -1.41 -0.48 -5.37
C ALA A 100 -0.99 -0.63 -6.84
N MET A 101 -1.63 -1.50 -7.62
CA MET A 101 -1.35 -1.66 -9.04
C MET A 101 -1.72 -0.41 -9.84
N GLU A 102 -2.84 0.22 -9.50
CA GLU A 102 -3.30 1.43 -10.17
C GLU A 102 -2.35 2.60 -9.93
N PHE A 103 -1.76 2.72 -8.75
CA PHE A 103 -0.67 3.68 -8.52
C PHE A 103 0.48 3.48 -9.52
N VAL A 104 0.94 2.24 -9.76
CA VAL A 104 2.01 1.98 -10.74
C VAL A 104 1.57 2.31 -12.16
N ARG A 105 0.32 2.02 -12.52
CA ARG A 105 -0.24 2.35 -13.85
C ARG A 105 -0.24 3.85 -14.11
N ARG A 106 -0.59 4.65 -13.10
CA ARG A 106 -0.69 6.11 -13.20
C ARG A 106 0.65 6.85 -13.05
N LEU A 107 1.75 6.17 -12.67
CA LEU A 107 3.06 6.81 -12.67
C LEU A 107 3.35 7.47 -14.03
N PRO A 108 4.06 8.61 -14.06
CA PRO A 108 4.49 9.23 -15.31
C PRO A 108 5.19 8.23 -16.24
N ASN A 109 5.04 8.41 -17.54
CA ASN A 109 5.77 7.60 -18.52
C ASN A 109 7.21 8.11 -18.75
N ASN A 110 7.50 9.32 -18.32
CA ASN A 110 8.85 9.87 -18.32
C ASN A 110 9.59 9.35 -17.08
N ASP A 111 10.76 8.77 -17.28
CA ASP A 111 11.53 8.11 -16.23
C ASP A 111 11.97 9.08 -15.11
N ALA A 112 12.35 10.32 -15.46
CA ALA A 112 12.76 11.32 -14.48
C ALA A 112 11.60 11.76 -13.56
N ASP A 113 10.41 11.93 -14.13
CA ASP A 113 9.21 12.29 -13.38
C ASP A 113 8.73 11.11 -12.53
N ALA A 114 8.78 9.87 -13.06
CA ALA A 114 8.46 8.67 -12.29
C ALA A 114 9.44 8.47 -11.13
N ALA A 115 10.75 8.65 -11.35
CA ALA A 115 11.76 8.58 -10.30
C ALA A 115 11.49 9.61 -9.18
N LYS A 116 11.11 10.83 -9.55
CA LYS A 116 10.75 11.87 -8.58
C LYS A 116 9.54 11.48 -7.73
N VAL A 117 8.47 10.94 -8.34
CA VAL A 117 7.30 10.45 -7.59
C VAL A 117 7.68 9.33 -6.64
N LEU A 118 8.58 8.43 -7.06
CA LEU A 118 9.06 7.32 -6.24
C LEU A 118 10.07 7.76 -5.16
N GLY A 119 10.55 9.01 -5.19
CA GLY A 119 11.60 9.49 -4.30
C GLY A 119 12.96 8.82 -4.56
N MET A 120 13.21 8.41 -5.80
CA MET A 120 14.43 7.69 -6.21
C MET A 120 15.40 8.62 -6.92
N SER A 121 16.70 8.35 -6.76
CA SER A 121 17.71 8.97 -7.64
C SER A 121 17.66 8.37 -9.04
N ALA A 122 18.21 9.06 -10.03
CA ALA A 122 18.28 8.54 -11.38
C ALA A 122 19.12 7.25 -11.49
N SER A 123 20.07 7.04 -10.59
CA SER A 123 20.88 5.82 -10.54
C SER A 123 20.12 4.63 -9.97
N ASP A 124 19.13 4.86 -9.12
CA ASP A 124 18.36 3.79 -8.45
C ASP A 124 17.08 3.45 -9.22
N PHE A 125 16.67 4.36 -10.10
CA PHE A 125 15.50 4.17 -10.96
C PHE A 125 15.81 3.18 -12.08
N GLY A 126 14.96 2.20 -12.26
CA GLY A 126 15.11 1.20 -13.33
C GLY A 126 14.42 -0.12 -13.03
N ILE A 127 14.87 -1.18 -13.69
CA ILE A 127 14.26 -2.51 -13.62
C ILE A 127 14.30 -3.10 -12.20
N GLY A 128 15.29 -2.74 -11.40
CA GLY A 128 15.45 -3.17 -10.00
C GLY A 128 14.57 -2.44 -9.00
N ALA A 129 13.93 -1.34 -9.40
CA ALA A 129 13.05 -0.59 -8.52
C ALA A 129 11.82 -1.40 -8.10
N ARG A 130 11.32 -1.11 -6.91
CA ARG A 130 10.11 -1.70 -6.34
C ARG A 130 9.16 -0.60 -5.91
N PRO A 131 8.36 -0.04 -6.83
CA PRO A 131 7.39 1.00 -6.48
C PRO A 131 6.38 0.55 -5.43
N ILE A 132 5.97 -0.72 -5.50
CA ILE A 132 5.05 -1.35 -4.56
C ILE A 132 5.57 -2.71 -4.13
N TYR A 133 5.18 -3.12 -2.91
CA TYR A 133 5.45 -4.47 -2.43
C TYR A 133 4.26 -4.98 -1.61
N TYR A 134 3.84 -6.20 -1.89
CA TYR A 134 2.76 -6.88 -1.18
C TYR A 134 3.32 -7.95 -0.25
N MET A 135 2.79 -8.04 0.95
CA MET A 135 3.00 -9.17 1.86
C MET A 135 1.78 -9.34 2.77
N THR A 136 1.62 -10.54 3.29
CA THR A 136 0.68 -10.78 4.39
C THR A 136 1.31 -10.38 5.71
N TYR A 137 0.48 -10.07 6.72
CA TYR A 137 0.99 -9.71 8.05
C TYR A 137 1.80 -10.85 8.72
N PRO A 138 1.40 -12.12 8.63
CA PRO A 138 2.26 -13.22 9.09
C PRO A 138 3.63 -13.29 8.38
N GLU A 139 3.67 -13.01 7.07
CA GLU A 139 4.94 -12.94 6.34
C GLU A 139 5.81 -11.77 6.81
N PHE A 140 5.20 -10.60 7.06
CA PHE A 140 5.86 -9.46 7.65
C PHE A 140 6.52 -9.80 8.99
N LEU A 141 5.77 -10.42 9.92
CA LEU A 141 6.30 -10.84 11.21
C LEU A 141 7.43 -11.86 11.08
N SER A 142 7.30 -12.84 10.19
CA SER A 142 8.35 -13.81 9.92
C SER A 142 9.63 -13.15 9.42
N LYS A 143 9.52 -12.21 8.48
CA LYS A 143 10.67 -11.44 7.98
C LYS A 143 11.30 -10.59 9.09
N LYS A 144 10.50 -9.93 9.92
CA LYS A 144 11.00 -9.14 11.03
C LYS A 144 11.72 -10.02 12.07
N LYS A 145 11.14 -11.16 12.43
CA LYS A 145 11.80 -12.12 13.35
C LYS A 145 13.15 -12.61 12.81
N SER A 146 13.24 -12.89 11.50
CA SER A 146 14.51 -13.31 10.89
C SER A 146 15.62 -12.27 10.98
N THR A 147 15.31 -11.00 11.22
CA THR A 147 16.33 -9.96 11.44
C THR A 147 16.98 -10.02 12.80
N PHE A 148 16.34 -10.66 13.80
CA PHE A 148 16.91 -10.81 15.15
C PHE A 148 17.93 -11.94 15.25
N ASP A 149 17.76 -12.97 14.42
CA ASP A 149 18.66 -14.13 14.35
C ASP A 149 19.87 -13.89 13.43
N ALA A 150 19.89 -12.73 12.76
CA ALA A 150 20.97 -12.35 11.86
C ALA A 150 22.23 -11.95 12.65
N ASP A 151 23.42 -12.18 12.08
CA ASP A 151 24.70 -11.76 12.62
C ASP A 151 24.76 -10.23 12.84
N PHE A 152 25.68 -9.78 13.71
CA PHE A 152 25.79 -8.37 14.10
C PHE A 152 25.96 -7.42 12.88
N ASP A 153 26.72 -7.84 11.88
CA ASP A 153 26.92 -7.06 10.65
C ASP A 153 25.65 -6.97 9.81
N ASP A 154 24.87 -8.04 9.71
CA ASP A 154 23.56 -8.08 9.06
C ASP A 154 22.53 -7.19 9.79
N LYS A 155 22.56 -7.14 11.14
CA LYS A 155 21.72 -6.26 11.94
C LYS A 155 22.07 -4.80 11.74
N LYS A 156 23.34 -4.47 11.71
CA LYS A 156 23.85 -3.11 11.48
C LYS A 156 23.45 -2.62 10.11
N GLN A 157 23.54 -3.49 9.11
CA GLN A 157 23.09 -3.21 7.75
C GLN A 157 21.57 -3.05 7.67
N ALA A 158 20.79 -3.88 8.36
CA ALA A 158 19.32 -3.75 8.43
C ALA A 158 18.88 -2.41 9.04
N VAL A 159 19.54 -1.93 10.10
CA VAL A 159 19.29 -0.62 10.71
C VAL A 159 19.67 0.51 9.76
N TYR A 160 20.80 0.40 9.06
CA TYR A 160 21.24 1.38 8.05
C TYR A 160 20.27 1.48 6.87
N GLU A 161 19.64 0.38 6.48
CA GLU A 161 18.72 0.31 5.35
C GLU A 161 17.32 0.85 5.68
N ILE A 162 16.92 0.78 6.93
CA ILE A 162 15.75 1.50 7.44
C ILE A 162 15.98 3.01 7.35
N ASP A 163 17.22 3.48 7.51
CA ASP A 163 17.59 4.89 7.47
C ASP A 163 17.80 5.48 6.05
N GLY A 164 17.53 4.74 5.00
CA GLY A 164 17.36 5.35 3.66
C GLY A 164 18.50 5.12 2.69
N PHE A 165 19.33 4.09 2.85
CA PHE A 165 20.36 3.78 1.86
C PHE A 165 19.92 2.67 0.90
N HIS A 166 20.02 2.95 -0.39
CA HIS A 166 19.65 2.13 -1.54
C HIS A 166 20.65 0.98 -1.80
N GLY A 167 20.78 0.07 -0.84
CA GLY A 167 21.51 -1.16 -1.04
C GLY A 167 20.59 -2.28 -1.50
N ARG A 168 21.08 -3.20 -2.31
CA ARG A 168 20.35 -4.43 -2.74
C ARG A 168 20.23 -5.41 -1.57
N SER A 169 19.64 -4.99 -0.46
CA SER A 169 19.50 -5.79 0.74
C SER A 169 18.24 -6.65 0.71
N LYS A 170 18.28 -7.74 1.46
CA LYS A 170 17.12 -8.60 1.75
C LYS A 170 15.98 -7.86 2.47
N PHE A 171 16.19 -6.61 2.90
CA PHE A 171 15.22 -5.77 3.61
C PHE A 171 14.65 -4.60 2.77
N ASP A 172 14.94 -4.51 1.48
CA ASP A 172 14.45 -3.46 0.56
C ASP A 172 12.93 -3.29 0.55
N TRP A 173 12.20 -4.30 1.01
CA TRP A 173 10.76 -4.29 1.07
C TRP A 173 10.17 -3.22 2.02
N LEU A 174 10.94 -2.73 2.99
CA LEU A 174 10.52 -1.65 3.91
C LEU A 174 10.60 -0.27 3.27
N ASN A 175 11.49 -0.07 2.30
CA ASN A 175 11.74 1.21 1.65
C ASN A 175 10.98 1.39 0.32
N VAL A 176 10.10 0.45 -0.03
CA VAL A 176 9.24 0.61 -1.21
C VAL A 176 8.30 1.80 -1.04
N ARG A 177 7.93 2.45 -2.13
CA ARG A 177 7.05 3.63 -2.06
C ARG A 177 5.72 3.31 -1.41
N ILE A 178 5.05 2.24 -1.83
CA ILE A 178 3.81 1.75 -1.22
C ILE A 178 4.00 0.31 -0.74
N LEU A 179 3.80 0.07 0.55
CA LEU A 179 3.78 -1.26 1.13
C LEU A 179 2.33 -1.70 1.35
N VAL A 180 1.98 -2.90 0.89
CA VAL A 180 0.69 -3.52 1.19
C VAL A 180 0.90 -4.59 2.26
N ILE A 181 0.26 -4.43 3.41
CA ILE A 181 0.20 -5.42 4.49
C ILE A 181 -1.22 -5.97 4.55
N ASP A 182 -1.37 -7.20 4.10
CA ASP A 182 -2.66 -7.87 4.01
C ASP A 182 -2.97 -8.73 5.23
N ASP A 183 -4.23 -8.77 5.61
CA ASP A 183 -4.74 -9.64 6.68
C ASP A 183 -4.18 -9.31 8.09
N LEU A 184 -4.06 -8.04 8.45
CA LEU A 184 -3.74 -7.62 9.82
C LEU A 184 -4.82 -8.14 10.79
N GLY A 185 -4.40 -8.70 11.94
CA GLY A 185 -5.29 -9.22 12.99
C GLY A 185 -5.60 -10.70 12.85
N LYS A 186 -4.90 -11.44 11.99
CA LYS A 186 -4.99 -12.91 11.91
C LYS A 186 -4.01 -13.64 12.81
N GLU A 187 -3.13 -12.92 13.47
CA GLU A 187 -2.17 -13.48 14.41
C GLU A 187 -2.78 -13.60 15.79
N TYR A 188 -2.37 -14.62 16.50
CA TYR A 188 -2.62 -14.77 17.93
C TYR A 188 -1.63 -13.86 18.67
N GLY A 189 -2.09 -12.62 18.99
CA GLY A 189 -1.33 -11.49 19.49
C GLY A 189 -0.31 -11.81 20.56
N SER A 190 0.96 -11.74 20.21
CA SER A 190 2.00 -11.50 21.18
C SER A 190 2.21 -9.97 21.29
N LYS A 191 2.51 -9.47 22.50
CA LYS A 191 2.87 -8.04 22.70
C LYS A 191 3.98 -7.56 21.74
N TYR A 192 4.80 -8.47 21.28
CA TYR A 192 5.88 -8.23 20.34
C TYR A 192 5.37 -7.89 18.93
N ASP A 193 4.33 -8.58 18.49
CA ASP A 193 3.80 -8.43 17.15
C ASP A 193 3.13 -7.06 16.99
N ASP A 194 2.38 -6.60 18.01
CA ASP A 194 1.74 -5.28 18.03
C ASP A 194 2.77 -4.13 18.00
N THR A 195 3.82 -4.24 18.83
CA THR A 195 4.90 -3.22 18.86
C THR A 195 5.62 -3.12 17.53
N SER A 196 5.85 -4.26 16.89
CA SER A 196 6.54 -4.34 15.61
C SER A 196 5.79 -3.66 14.46
N PHE A 197 4.47 -3.79 14.45
CA PHE A 197 3.63 -3.13 13.46
C PHE A 197 3.58 -1.62 13.70
N ASP A 198 3.36 -1.18 14.94
CA ASP A 198 3.31 0.24 15.31
C ASP A 198 4.60 0.97 14.94
N GLU A 199 5.76 0.41 15.28
CA GLU A 199 7.07 0.98 14.94
C GLU A 199 7.23 1.21 13.42
N ILE A 200 6.91 0.21 12.61
CA ILE A 200 7.09 0.32 11.16
C ILE A 200 6.08 1.26 10.54
N LEU A 201 4.83 1.24 11.01
CA LEU A 201 3.82 2.14 10.51
C LEU A 201 4.21 3.60 10.76
N ARG A 202 4.67 3.94 11.98
CA ARG A 202 5.16 5.28 12.33
C ARG A 202 6.36 5.68 11.49
N LEU A 203 7.36 4.80 11.40
CA LEU A 203 8.55 5.06 10.59
C LEU A 203 8.21 5.37 9.13
N ARG A 204 7.31 4.58 8.53
CA ARG A 204 6.91 4.81 7.14
C ARG A 204 6.08 6.08 6.98
N TYR A 205 5.19 6.35 7.94
CA TYR A 205 4.40 7.57 7.97
C TYR A 205 5.30 8.82 8.00
N ASP A 206 6.29 8.86 8.91
CA ASP A 206 7.24 9.95 9.05
C ASP A 206 8.14 10.13 7.81
N LYS A 207 8.44 9.03 7.11
CA LYS A 207 9.23 9.05 5.86
C LYS A 207 8.39 9.32 4.60
N ALA A 208 7.12 9.66 4.74
CA ALA A 208 6.19 9.85 3.63
C ALA A 208 6.10 8.61 2.70
N LEU A 209 6.15 7.41 3.28
CA LEU A 209 6.03 6.11 2.59
C LEU A 209 4.68 5.48 2.95
N PRO A 210 3.63 5.66 2.15
CA PRO A 210 2.31 5.14 2.45
C PRO A 210 2.28 3.63 2.65
N THR A 211 1.41 3.19 3.58
CA THR A 211 1.14 1.77 3.81
C THR A 211 -0.34 1.50 3.56
N ILE A 212 -0.65 0.50 2.74
CA ILE A 212 -2.02 -0.02 2.56
C ILE A 212 -2.19 -1.20 3.50
N VAL A 213 -3.22 -1.18 4.32
CA VAL A 213 -3.51 -2.26 5.28
C VAL A 213 -4.89 -2.82 5.02
N THR A 214 -5.05 -4.15 5.08
CA THR A 214 -6.35 -4.79 5.16
C THR A 214 -6.53 -5.49 6.50
N THR A 215 -7.73 -5.42 7.06
CA THR A 215 -8.05 -6.04 8.35
C THR A 215 -9.51 -6.47 8.45
N ASN A 216 -9.78 -7.48 9.28
CA ASN A 216 -11.14 -7.84 9.67
C ASN A 216 -11.60 -7.10 10.94
N VAL A 217 -10.72 -6.34 11.57
CA VAL A 217 -11.02 -5.57 12.77
C VAL A 217 -11.39 -4.15 12.34
N GLY A 218 -12.66 -3.75 12.52
CA GLY A 218 -13.08 -2.38 12.28
C GLY A 218 -12.28 -1.40 13.12
N LEU A 219 -11.98 -0.22 12.55
CA LEU A 219 -11.13 0.78 13.21
C LEU A 219 -11.67 1.19 14.59
N GLU A 220 -12.98 1.17 14.78
CA GLU A 220 -13.66 1.44 16.06
C GLU A 220 -13.31 0.43 17.16
N ASN A 221 -12.78 -0.74 16.81
CA ASN A 221 -12.38 -1.79 17.74
C ASN A 221 -10.85 -1.84 17.97
N TRP A 222 -10.09 -0.97 17.32
CA TRP A 222 -8.63 -0.99 17.39
C TRP A 222 -8.10 -0.69 18.79
N GLU A 223 -8.77 0.15 19.56
CA GLU A 223 -8.37 0.43 20.95
C GLU A 223 -8.36 -0.85 21.80
N ALA A 224 -9.38 -1.69 21.64
CA ALA A 224 -9.48 -2.95 22.37
C ALA A 224 -8.42 -3.99 21.95
N VAL A 225 -8.01 -3.98 20.67
CA VAL A 225 -7.09 -4.97 20.07
C VAL A 225 -5.64 -4.46 20.14
N TYR A 226 -5.39 -3.22 19.70
CA TYR A 226 -4.05 -2.64 19.50
C TYR A 226 -3.71 -1.51 20.47
N LYS A 227 -4.54 -1.23 21.49
CA LYS A 227 -4.44 -0.17 22.49
C LYS A 227 -4.72 1.24 21.92
N GLU A 228 -5.00 2.16 22.85
CA GLU A 228 -5.37 3.55 22.61
C GLU A 228 -4.38 4.29 21.69
N ALA A 229 -3.08 4.18 21.96
CA ALA A 229 -2.05 4.90 21.19
C ALA A 229 -2.03 4.51 19.72
N MET A 230 -2.21 3.21 19.41
CA MET A 230 -2.25 2.73 18.04
C MET A 230 -3.56 3.07 17.35
N ALA A 231 -4.68 2.97 18.06
CA ALA A 231 -5.99 3.36 17.54
C ALA A 231 -6.03 4.86 17.19
N SER A 232 -5.53 5.71 18.08
CA SER A 232 -5.40 7.14 17.85
C SER A 232 -4.53 7.46 16.63
N PHE A 233 -3.36 6.82 16.53
CA PHE A 233 -2.46 7.03 15.41
C PHE A 233 -3.04 6.52 14.07
N ALA A 234 -3.80 5.44 14.09
CA ALA A 234 -4.43 4.91 12.88
C ALA A 234 -5.41 5.90 12.23
N HIS A 235 -6.11 6.71 13.05
CA HIS A 235 -6.99 7.78 12.53
C HIS A 235 -6.20 8.89 11.81
N GLU A 236 -4.95 9.11 12.19
CA GLU A 236 -4.06 10.06 11.52
C GLU A 236 -3.38 9.43 10.29
N ALA A 237 -2.93 8.19 10.44
CA ALA A 237 -2.08 7.51 9.47
C ALA A 237 -2.83 6.96 8.24
N PHE A 238 -4.16 6.84 8.30
CA PHE A 238 -4.93 6.22 7.22
C PHE A 238 -6.13 7.02 6.75
N VAL A 239 -6.40 6.96 5.45
CA VAL A 239 -7.74 7.12 4.90
C VAL A 239 -8.45 5.77 5.08
N ARG A 240 -9.50 5.75 5.90
CA ARG A 240 -10.30 4.56 6.13
C ARG A 240 -11.24 4.33 4.94
N VAL A 241 -11.28 3.10 4.45
CA VAL A 241 -12.13 2.64 3.35
C VAL A 241 -12.90 1.40 3.83
N PRO A 242 -14.07 1.56 4.47
CA PRO A 242 -14.86 0.43 4.91
C PRO A 242 -15.43 -0.32 3.70
N ILE A 243 -15.13 -1.60 3.57
CA ILE A 243 -15.70 -2.45 2.53
C ILE A 243 -16.92 -3.17 3.10
N VAL A 244 -18.04 -2.97 2.45
CA VAL A 244 -19.34 -3.58 2.83
C VAL A 244 -19.84 -4.42 1.67
N GLY A 245 -20.32 -5.62 1.95
CA GLY A 245 -20.85 -6.51 0.93
C GLY A 245 -21.06 -7.94 1.43
N ALA A 246 -21.56 -8.80 0.56
CA ALA A 246 -21.66 -10.23 0.82
C ALA A 246 -20.30 -10.91 0.69
N ASP A 247 -20.12 -12.06 1.35
CA ASP A 247 -18.92 -12.88 1.16
C ASP A 247 -18.89 -13.42 -0.28
N LEU A 248 -17.95 -12.90 -1.07
CA LEU A 248 -17.76 -13.27 -2.48
C LEU A 248 -17.29 -14.72 -2.67
N ARG A 249 -16.87 -15.40 -1.61
CA ARG A 249 -16.47 -16.83 -1.63
C ARG A 249 -17.67 -17.76 -1.49
N ALA A 250 -18.74 -17.29 -0.87
CA ALA A 250 -19.97 -18.08 -0.67
C ALA A 250 -20.87 -18.12 -1.92
N ALA A 251 -20.56 -17.35 -2.95
CA ALA A 251 -21.33 -17.24 -4.20
C ALA A 251 -20.76 -18.09 -5.35
N GLN A 252 -19.81 -19.00 -5.08
CA GLN A 252 -19.22 -19.93 -6.08
C GLN A 252 -19.79 -21.33 -5.94
#